data_a5a267931563cb65a83c47442d9b0e91
#
_entry.id   a5a267931563cb65a83c47442d9b0e91
#
_cell.length_a   1.000
_cell.length_b   1.000
_cell.length_c   1.000
_cell.angle_alpha   90.00
_cell.angle_beta   90.00
_cell.angle_gamma   90.00
#
_symmetry.space_group_name_H-M   'P 1'
#
loop_
_entity.id
_entity.type
_entity.pdbx_description
1 polymer ?
#
loop_
_entity_poly.entity_id
_entity_poly.type
_entity_poly.pdbx_seq_one_letter_code
_entity_poly.pdbx_strand_id
1 'polypeptide(L)'
;MALTNNKLFLPLAALLGVSALYVGSVAVIGGRVAAQIDQFQSMLLARDDVSVLKFDYERRFFGGQLVYELAWRPLQASGAAAQILEPLGLFDEKINLAGQFDIRHGPWLGGINTGLARLDLAVPLPDQMRDFLPQYPGSLPVLSLQSTLGFTGQIATGLTVQNYDGRIVDGSETLDLQIDDVAVTLVTNRDLTQVQLDMRAQQLELGAAEMGTFRMADLRALSEFWLDSGIWMANTDVTLGELGLAVPQQDMRFVMNDYSISSRSEVRNDTVESTASFAIEEVLFNDQVIGGVAMESSMRGIHVDSYKALQQLWADTSATDMSADPQRLTDALSKLVTDKISFNVERLSLSLPSDDDILATLSFNYDGSEQVDAGAIDDVINAITVESSLQASLSAINRAVDNAIPADQQASVRTMLDEFYELPYVTVSNDSVSSTLNVQSGEILINGQALADATEFLASVGLAEISPASPNPADLKQLDAAPAAVKSKGAATCPDFNLAGRDLFYSSDDLYSPQSFEVVAGGPVDLGLCSELPGQGYVMDAPDFKLNFSGNSAARELEIRVDSNCDSILLLNDTSGTWHHDDDSNGSLDAKIRLPKAVNGVYDIWVGTLTTDTCDATLTLETF
;
A
#
# COMPACT_ATOMS: atom_id res chain seq x y z
N MET A 1 13.14 21.79 -8.89
CA MET A 1 13.90 22.03 -7.63
C MET A 1 12.97 21.62 -6.51
N ALA A 2 13.29 20.58 -5.80
CA ALA A 2 12.40 19.97 -4.82
C ALA A 2 12.13 20.93 -3.66
N LEU A 3 10.87 21.04 -3.27
CA LEU A 3 10.43 21.55 -1.96
C LEU A 3 10.94 20.61 -0.87
N THR A 4 12.20 20.65 -0.60
CA THR A 4 12.88 19.71 0.31
C THR A 4 12.76 20.08 1.78
N ASN A 5 11.92 21.05 2.16
CA ASN A 5 11.88 21.51 3.54
C ASN A 5 10.48 21.73 4.14
N ASN A 6 9.40 21.23 3.56
CA ASN A 6 8.06 21.37 4.16
C ASN A 6 7.78 20.29 5.21
N LYS A 7 8.35 20.47 6.38
CA LYS A 7 8.50 19.52 7.49
C LYS A 7 7.34 19.44 8.49
N LEU A 8 6.07 19.92 8.21
CA LEU A 8 5.42 20.39 9.44
C LEU A 8 3.96 20.04 9.72
N PHE A 9 3.11 19.66 8.81
CA PHE A 9 1.68 19.75 9.13
C PHE A 9 0.88 18.44 9.29
N LEU A 10 1.03 17.47 8.45
CA LEU A 10 0.23 16.24 8.48
C LEU A 10 0.52 15.30 9.67
N PRO A 11 1.76 15.12 10.11
CA PRO A 11 2.08 14.16 11.16
C PRO A 11 1.77 14.63 12.56
N LEU A 12 1.75 15.93 12.80
CA LEU A 12 1.37 16.44 14.13
C LEU A 12 -0.07 16.04 14.47
N ALA A 13 -0.99 16.17 13.51
CA ALA A 13 -2.37 15.76 13.68
C ALA A 13 -2.53 14.24 13.82
N ALA A 14 -1.83 13.45 13.00
CA ALA A 14 -1.94 11.99 13.04
C ALA A 14 -1.33 11.39 14.30
N LEU A 15 -0.15 11.85 14.72
CA LEU A 15 0.56 11.26 15.87
C LEU A 15 -0.05 11.70 17.20
N LEU A 16 -0.42 12.98 17.32
CA LEU A 16 -1.13 13.48 18.49
C LEU A 16 -2.52 12.83 18.58
N GLY A 17 -3.18 12.60 17.44
CA GLY A 17 -4.45 11.89 17.37
C GLY A 17 -4.35 10.47 17.92
N VAL A 18 -3.43 9.65 17.43
CA VAL A 18 -3.25 8.25 17.84
C VAL A 18 -2.74 8.17 19.29
N SER A 19 -1.75 8.97 19.66
CA SER A 19 -1.23 8.98 21.04
C SER A 19 -2.27 9.49 22.03
N ALA A 20 -3.04 10.50 21.69
CA ALA A 20 -4.07 11.07 22.55
C ALA A 20 -5.31 10.18 22.64
N LEU A 21 -5.70 9.46 21.57
CA LEU A 21 -6.76 8.44 21.59
C LEU A 21 -6.37 7.27 22.51
N TYR A 22 -5.12 6.82 22.45
CA TYR A 22 -4.61 5.80 23.35
C TYR A 22 -4.55 6.29 24.81
N VAL A 23 -4.08 7.51 25.05
CA VAL A 23 -4.04 8.15 26.39
C VAL A 23 -5.45 8.38 26.93
N GLY A 24 -6.37 8.89 26.12
CA GLY A 24 -7.77 9.07 26.51
C GLY A 24 -8.43 7.76 26.95
N SER A 25 -8.16 6.66 26.25
CA SER A 25 -8.71 5.34 26.59
C SER A 25 -8.10 4.73 27.87
N VAL A 26 -6.85 5.04 28.20
CA VAL A 26 -6.13 4.47 29.35
C VAL A 26 -6.24 5.36 30.60
N ALA A 27 -6.38 6.67 30.46
CA ALA A 27 -6.26 7.64 31.55
C ALA A 27 -7.48 7.75 32.48
N VAL A 28 -8.58 7.10 32.19
CA VAL A 28 -9.88 7.46 32.76
C VAL A 28 -10.51 6.37 33.61
N ILE A 29 -9.91 5.94 34.70
CA ILE A 29 -10.64 5.14 35.72
C ILE A 29 -10.30 5.63 37.13
N GLY A 30 -11.20 6.45 37.68
CA GLY A 30 -11.39 6.71 39.12
C GLY A 30 -10.13 6.85 39.99
N GLY A 31 -10.08 6.38 41.19
CA GLY A 31 -8.94 6.48 42.13
C GLY A 31 -7.60 5.83 41.68
N ARG A 32 -7.53 5.33 40.43
CA ARG A 32 -6.34 4.75 39.80
C ARG A 32 -5.65 5.68 38.80
N VAL A 33 -6.15 6.90 38.63
CA VAL A 33 -5.61 7.85 37.62
C VAL A 33 -4.12 8.10 37.78
N ALA A 34 -3.64 8.27 39.01
CA ALA A 34 -2.20 8.47 39.26
C ALA A 34 -1.36 7.27 38.80
N ALA A 35 -1.78 6.05 39.15
CA ALA A 35 -1.05 4.83 38.75
C ALA A 35 -1.08 4.61 37.22
N GLN A 36 -2.15 5.02 36.56
CA GLN A 36 -2.24 4.95 35.10
C GLN A 36 -1.42 6.05 34.42
N ILE A 37 -1.32 7.23 35.01
CA ILE A 37 -0.42 8.31 34.54
C ILE A 37 1.04 7.84 34.66
N ASP A 38 1.42 7.19 35.79
CA ASP A 38 2.74 6.62 35.95
C ASP A 38 3.03 5.51 34.93
N GLN A 39 2.04 4.66 34.64
CA GLN A 39 2.16 3.63 33.61
C GLN A 39 2.29 4.25 32.20
N PHE A 40 1.53 5.29 31.92
CA PHE A 40 1.63 6.02 30.65
C PHE A 40 3.01 6.69 30.52
N GLN A 41 3.52 7.33 31.57
CA GLN A 41 4.88 7.89 31.57
C GLN A 41 5.91 6.77 31.27
N SER A 42 5.73 5.60 31.87
CA SER A 42 6.63 4.46 31.66
C SER A 42 6.58 3.96 30.19
N MET A 43 5.40 3.97 29.56
CA MET A 43 5.27 3.62 28.14
C MET A 43 5.90 4.68 27.21
N LEU A 44 5.76 5.97 27.53
CA LEU A 44 6.43 7.04 26.78
C LEU A 44 7.96 6.93 26.90
N LEU A 45 8.46 6.59 28.09
CA LEU A 45 9.89 6.38 28.33
C LEU A 45 10.46 5.12 27.65
N ALA A 46 9.62 4.16 27.31
CA ALA A 46 10.00 2.95 26.61
C ALA A 46 10.04 3.13 25.07
N ARG A 47 9.66 4.31 24.55
CA ARG A 47 9.69 4.62 23.13
C ARG A 47 11.01 5.28 22.76
N ASP A 48 11.60 4.86 21.65
CA ASP A 48 12.86 5.42 21.13
C ASP A 48 12.64 6.77 20.41
N ASP A 49 11.44 6.98 19.86
CA ASP A 49 11.08 8.20 19.13
C ASP A 49 10.63 9.37 20.02
N VAL A 50 10.39 9.14 21.32
CA VAL A 50 9.90 10.16 22.25
C VAL A 50 10.85 10.32 23.42
N SER A 51 11.26 11.55 23.72
CA SER A 51 11.99 11.90 24.97
C SER A 51 11.09 12.71 25.88
N VAL A 52 10.88 12.23 27.09
CA VAL A 52 10.09 12.91 28.13
C VAL A 52 10.98 13.92 28.85
N LEU A 53 10.74 15.24 28.63
CA LEU A 53 11.48 16.33 29.26
C LEU A 53 10.83 16.76 30.57
N LYS A 54 9.49 16.78 30.60
CA LYS A 54 8.68 17.10 31.78
C LYS A 54 7.41 16.29 31.76
N PHE A 55 6.98 15.82 32.94
CA PHE A 55 5.75 15.06 33.09
C PHE A 55 5.30 15.13 34.55
N ASP A 56 4.60 16.24 34.93
CA ASP A 56 4.22 16.53 36.30
C ASP A 56 2.71 16.46 36.46
N TYR A 57 2.21 15.55 37.29
CA TYR A 57 0.80 15.43 37.62
C TYR A 57 0.48 16.00 39.00
N GLU A 58 -0.36 17.02 39.03
CA GLU A 58 -0.91 17.61 40.26
C GLU A 58 -2.35 17.12 40.48
N ARG A 59 -2.55 16.28 41.48
CA ARG A 59 -3.88 15.80 41.86
C ARG A 59 -4.64 16.85 42.66
N ARG A 60 -5.91 17.10 42.25
CA ARG A 60 -6.88 17.96 42.95
C ARG A 60 -8.07 17.13 43.41
N PHE A 61 -8.92 17.69 44.33
CA PHE A 61 -10.03 16.94 44.93
C PHE A 61 -11.08 16.48 43.88
N PHE A 62 -11.45 17.33 42.94
CA PHE A 62 -12.40 17.01 41.87
C PHE A 62 -11.74 16.88 40.49
N GLY A 63 -10.43 16.63 40.45
CA GLY A 63 -9.69 16.54 39.22
C GLY A 63 -8.20 16.50 39.40
N GLY A 64 -7.47 16.88 38.37
CA GLY A 64 -6.03 17.01 38.36
C GLY A 64 -5.58 17.77 37.13
N GLN A 65 -4.31 18.13 37.13
CA GLN A 65 -3.65 18.76 35.98
C GLN A 65 -2.34 18.04 35.72
N LEU A 66 -2.12 17.65 34.49
CA LEU A 66 -0.86 17.12 34.01
C LEU A 66 -0.19 18.16 33.12
N VAL A 67 1.02 18.54 33.48
CA VAL A 67 1.89 19.39 32.63
C VAL A 67 2.94 18.49 32.00
N TYR A 68 3.07 18.55 30.69
CA TYR A 68 4.02 17.74 29.96
C TYR A 68 4.88 18.58 29.03
N GLU A 69 6.09 18.10 28.80
CA GLU A 69 7.01 18.55 27.76
C GLU A 69 7.69 17.31 27.19
N LEU A 70 7.42 17.05 25.91
CA LEU A 70 7.90 15.89 25.18
C LEU A 70 8.72 16.36 23.99
N ALA A 71 9.78 15.67 23.69
CA ALA A 71 10.51 15.86 22.47
C ALA A 71 10.35 14.61 21.60
N TRP A 72 9.73 14.79 20.46
CA TRP A 72 9.40 13.74 19.53
C TRP A 72 10.25 13.80 18.26
N ARG A 73 10.66 12.61 17.76
CA ARG A 73 11.41 12.43 16.52
C ARG A 73 10.59 11.57 15.57
N PRO A 74 9.83 12.17 14.65
CA PRO A 74 8.88 11.45 13.79
C PRO A 74 9.50 10.34 12.94
N LEU A 75 10.70 10.52 12.42
CA LEU A 75 11.39 9.54 11.57
C LEU A 75 11.94 8.31 12.33
N GLN A 76 11.97 8.38 13.67
CA GLN A 76 12.32 7.22 14.49
C GLN A 76 11.08 6.41 14.93
N ALA A 77 9.87 6.85 14.54
CA ALA A 77 8.65 6.11 14.78
C ALA A 77 8.59 4.91 13.82
N SER A 78 8.51 3.70 14.35
CA SER A 78 8.25 2.51 13.54
C SER A 78 6.78 2.45 13.09
N GLY A 79 6.53 2.12 11.82
CA GLY A 79 5.20 1.85 11.30
C GLY A 79 4.78 2.71 10.10
N ALA A 80 3.54 2.53 9.64
CA ALA A 80 2.97 3.17 8.45
C ALA A 80 3.09 4.72 8.42
N ALA A 81 3.15 5.37 9.60
CA ALA A 81 3.34 6.82 9.69
C ALA A 81 4.71 7.26 9.18
N ALA A 82 5.79 6.52 9.47
CA ALA A 82 7.12 6.83 8.98
C ALA A 82 7.19 6.70 7.45
N GLN A 83 6.60 5.65 6.88
CA GLN A 83 6.57 5.42 5.43
C GLN A 83 5.83 6.51 4.65
N ILE A 84 4.80 7.13 5.25
CA ILE A 84 4.05 8.22 4.63
C ILE A 84 4.81 9.55 4.74
N LEU A 85 5.62 9.72 5.79
CA LEU A 85 6.24 11.00 6.15
C LEU A 85 7.66 11.15 5.61
N GLU A 86 8.37 10.06 5.45
CA GLU A 86 9.74 10.03 4.94
C GLU A 86 9.87 10.62 3.51
N PRO A 87 9.01 10.25 2.53
CA PRO A 87 9.09 10.81 1.18
C PRO A 87 8.83 12.32 1.13
N LEU A 88 8.15 12.86 2.16
CA LEU A 88 7.82 14.28 2.21
C LEU A 88 8.99 15.13 2.76
N GLY A 89 10.07 14.53 3.23
CA GLY A 89 11.25 15.21 3.78
C GLY A 89 10.93 16.08 5.01
N LEU A 90 9.87 15.73 5.75
CA LEU A 90 9.21 16.68 6.65
C LEU A 90 9.75 16.67 8.09
N PHE A 91 10.67 15.77 8.51
CA PHE A 91 10.86 15.52 9.96
C PHE A 91 12.27 15.13 10.42
N ASP A 92 13.32 15.69 9.84
CA ASP A 92 14.70 15.49 10.34
C ASP A 92 14.96 16.11 11.73
N GLU A 93 14.08 17.04 12.18
CA GLU A 93 14.27 17.74 13.42
C GLU A 93 13.35 17.26 14.55
N LYS A 94 13.88 17.30 15.77
CA LYS A 94 13.18 17.04 17.01
C LYS A 94 12.09 18.09 17.26
N ILE A 95 10.84 17.65 17.37
CA ILE A 95 9.70 18.53 17.67
C ILE A 95 9.46 18.56 19.19
N ASN A 96 9.45 19.72 19.78
CA ASN A 96 9.10 19.89 21.19
C ASN A 96 7.61 20.16 21.34
N LEU A 97 6.93 19.26 22.06
CA LEU A 97 5.52 19.32 22.37
C LEU A 97 5.36 19.64 23.84
N ALA A 98 4.84 20.79 24.17
CA ALA A 98 4.56 21.20 25.55
C ALA A 98 3.08 21.56 25.69
N GLY A 99 2.49 21.17 26.82
CA GLY A 99 1.09 21.46 27.09
C GLY A 99 0.64 21.06 28.47
N GLN A 100 -0.65 21.20 28.71
CA GLN A 100 -1.28 20.76 29.93
C GLN A 100 -2.60 20.06 29.69
N PHE A 101 -2.88 19.06 30.50
CA PHE A 101 -4.15 18.36 30.57
C PHE A 101 -4.92 18.77 31.81
N ASP A 102 -6.19 19.10 31.64
CA ASP A 102 -7.12 19.26 32.74
C ASP A 102 -8.00 17.99 32.83
N ILE A 103 -7.92 17.31 33.97
CA ILE A 103 -8.73 16.13 34.29
C ILE A 103 -9.77 16.51 35.32
N ARG A 104 -11.05 16.27 35.02
CA ARG A 104 -12.17 16.47 35.93
C ARG A 104 -12.74 15.15 36.35
N HIS A 105 -13.06 14.99 37.63
CA HIS A 105 -13.66 13.78 38.21
C HIS A 105 -15.04 14.09 38.80
N GLY A 106 -15.90 13.10 38.81
CA GLY A 106 -17.15 13.13 39.55
C GLY A 106 -18.38 13.13 38.63
N PRO A 107 -19.57 13.07 39.20
CA PRO A 107 -20.79 12.94 38.41
C PRO A 107 -21.09 14.18 37.56
N TRP A 108 -20.52 15.32 37.89
CA TRP A 108 -20.65 16.59 37.17
C TRP A 108 -19.29 17.00 36.58
N LEU A 109 -19.19 17.00 35.27
CA LEU A 109 -17.95 17.26 34.52
C LEU A 109 -17.89 18.69 33.96
N GLY A 110 -18.85 19.52 34.30
CA GLY A 110 -18.98 20.92 33.86
C GLY A 110 -20.07 21.14 32.83
N GLY A 111 -20.76 22.28 32.90
CA GLY A 111 -21.93 22.59 32.09
C GLY A 111 -23.05 21.59 32.34
N ILE A 112 -23.58 20.98 31.29
CA ILE A 112 -24.59 19.92 31.32
C ILE A 112 -23.98 18.50 31.26
N ASN A 113 -22.65 18.39 31.17
CA ASN A 113 -21.95 17.11 31.01
C ASN A 113 -21.87 16.37 32.34
N THR A 114 -22.27 15.10 32.32
CA THR A 114 -22.23 14.18 33.45
C THR A 114 -21.45 12.89 33.05
N GLY A 115 -20.74 12.31 34.02
CA GLY A 115 -19.94 11.12 33.80
C GLY A 115 -19.00 10.84 34.96
N LEU A 116 -18.12 9.88 34.82
CA LEU A 116 -17.13 9.53 35.84
C LEU A 116 -15.88 10.44 35.75
N ALA A 117 -15.45 10.75 34.52
CA ALA A 117 -14.31 11.64 34.32
C ALA A 117 -14.33 12.29 32.94
N ARG A 118 -13.62 13.41 32.81
CA ARG A 118 -13.38 14.13 31.57
C ARG A 118 -11.94 14.62 31.52
N LEU A 119 -11.33 14.42 30.39
CA LEU A 119 -10.00 14.91 30.02
C LEU A 119 -10.17 15.97 28.93
N ASP A 120 -9.61 17.16 29.15
CA ASP A 120 -9.53 18.22 28.15
C ASP A 120 -8.04 18.52 27.89
N LEU A 121 -7.59 18.35 26.62
CA LEU A 121 -6.26 18.69 26.15
C LEU A 121 -6.36 19.76 25.07
N ALA A 122 -5.55 20.78 25.19
CA ALA A 122 -5.32 21.76 24.14
C ALA A 122 -3.82 21.80 23.82
N VAL A 123 -3.47 21.53 22.57
CA VAL A 123 -2.08 21.54 22.10
C VAL A 123 -1.83 22.90 21.45
N PRO A 124 -1.01 23.77 22.04
CA PRO A 124 -0.66 25.07 21.45
C PRO A 124 0.25 24.85 20.23
N LEU A 125 0.33 25.86 19.37
CA LEU A 125 1.32 25.87 18.29
C LEU A 125 2.74 25.87 18.89
N PRO A 126 3.59 24.88 18.58
CA PRO A 126 4.98 24.86 19.01
C PRO A 126 5.73 26.13 18.56
N ASP A 127 6.62 26.65 19.41
CA ASP A 127 7.35 27.89 19.08
C ASP A 127 8.18 27.75 17.79
N GLN A 128 8.73 26.57 17.54
CA GLN A 128 9.47 26.24 16.33
C GLN A 128 8.63 26.35 15.04
N MET A 129 7.30 26.22 15.16
CA MET A 129 6.36 26.29 14.03
C MET A 129 5.82 27.69 13.77
N ARG A 130 6.05 28.64 14.67
CA ARG A 130 5.50 30.00 14.55
C ARG A 130 6.06 30.75 13.34
N ASP A 131 7.31 30.51 13.01
CA ASP A 131 7.96 31.17 11.87
C ASP A 131 7.41 30.62 10.54
N PHE A 132 6.98 29.35 10.54
CA PHE A 132 6.36 28.72 9.35
C PHE A 132 4.89 29.06 9.19
N LEU A 133 4.18 29.38 10.28
CA LEU A 133 2.75 29.73 10.29
C LEU A 133 2.53 31.12 10.85
N PRO A 134 3.02 32.18 10.19
CA PRO A 134 3.02 33.54 10.77
C PRO A 134 1.61 34.11 10.97
N GLN A 135 0.62 33.59 10.26
CA GLN A 135 -0.79 34.02 10.35
C GLN A 135 -1.59 33.22 11.39
N TYR A 136 -1.00 32.19 12.00
CA TYR A 136 -1.71 31.36 12.97
C TYR A 136 -1.95 32.15 14.26
N PRO A 137 -3.21 32.19 14.78
CA PRO A 137 -3.51 32.92 16.04
C PRO A 137 -2.82 32.26 17.23
N GLY A 138 -1.79 32.91 17.78
CA GLY A 138 -0.96 32.35 18.86
C GLY A 138 -1.67 31.99 20.16
N SER A 139 -2.95 32.40 20.31
CA SER A 139 -3.78 32.09 21.47
C SER A 139 -4.67 30.86 21.30
N LEU A 140 -4.78 30.33 20.09
CA LEU A 140 -5.60 29.14 19.79
C LEU A 140 -4.75 27.86 19.77
N PRO A 141 -5.26 26.73 20.27
CA PRO A 141 -4.59 25.47 20.13
C PRO A 141 -4.67 24.99 18.67
N VAL A 142 -3.64 24.36 18.15
CA VAL A 142 -3.68 23.70 16.83
C VAL A 142 -4.55 22.45 16.85
N LEU A 143 -4.65 21.82 18.02
CA LEU A 143 -5.39 20.60 18.25
C LEU A 143 -6.07 20.67 19.62
N SER A 144 -7.33 20.26 19.65
CA SER A 144 -8.08 20.09 20.90
C SER A 144 -8.58 18.64 20.98
N LEU A 145 -8.36 18.03 22.13
CA LEU A 145 -8.88 16.70 22.43
C LEU A 145 -9.73 16.76 23.68
N GLN A 146 -10.87 16.11 23.62
CA GLN A 146 -11.78 15.94 24.73
C GLN A 146 -12.17 14.48 24.86
N SER A 147 -11.88 13.87 26.01
CA SER A 147 -12.29 12.49 26.29
C SER A 147 -13.18 12.45 27.52
N THR A 148 -14.29 11.71 27.43
CA THR A 148 -15.26 11.55 28.51
C THR A 148 -15.51 10.09 28.80
N LEU A 149 -15.40 9.70 30.08
CA LEU A 149 -15.83 8.41 30.60
C LEU A 149 -17.24 8.55 31.16
N GLY A 150 -18.19 7.88 30.52
CA GLY A 150 -19.58 7.79 30.95
C GLY A 150 -19.79 6.86 32.14
N PHE A 151 -20.96 6.92 32.77
CA PHE A 151 -21.33 6.05 33.90
C PHE A 151 -21.40 4.56 33.56
N THR A 152 -21.66 4.22 32.30
CA THR A 152 -21.68 2.86 31.77
C THR A 152 -20.29 2.29 31.49
N GLY A 153 -19.23 3.13 31.62
CA GLY A 153 -17.87 2.79 31.23
C GLY A 153 -17.55 3.08 29.76
N GLN A 154 -18.50 3.63 29.00
CA GLN A 154 -18.28 4.10 27.64
C GLN A 154 -17.27 5.25 27.62
N ILE A 155 -16.32 5.22 26.72
CA ILE A 155 -15.34 6.29 26.50
C ILE A 155 -15.69 6.96 25.17
N ALA A 156 -15.91 8.28 25.21
CA ALA A 156 -16.09 9.10 24.02
C ALA A 156 -14.95 10.12 23.93
N THR A 157 -14.17 10.07 22.86
CA THR A 157 -13.04 10.97 22.63
C THR A 157 -13.25 11.71 21.33
N GLY A 158 -13.32 13.03 21.40
CA GLY A 158 -13.35 13.93 20.25
C GLY A 158 -12.01 14.65 20.09
N LEU A 159 -11.52 14.68 18.87
CA LEU A 159 -10.35 15.43 18.45
C LEU A 159 -10.78 16.42 17.38
N THR A 160 -10.38 17.68 17.52
CA THR A 160 -10.63 18.73 16.52
C THR A 160 -9.35 19.46 16.18
N VAL A 161 -9.13 19.68 14.90
CA VAL A 161 -8.07 20.54 14.38
C VAL A 161 -8.63 21.95 14.24
N GLN A 162 -7.84 22.96 14.64
CA GLN A 162 -8.23 24.36 14.49
C GLN A 162 -8.33 24.71 13.00
N ASN A 163 -9.43 25.35 12.63
CA ASN A 163 -9.56 25.91 11.28
C ASN A 163 -8.44 26.91 11.02
N TYR A 164 -7.86 26.81 9.85
CA TYR A 164 -6.77 27.66 9.41
C TYR A 164 -6.94 28.01 7.94
N ASP A 165 -6.81 29.28 7.62
CA ASP A 165 -6.74 29.82 6.27
C ASP A 165 -5.57 30.81 6.24
N GLY A 166 -4.47 30.42 5.60
CA GLY A 166 -3.25 31.20 5.61
C GLY A 166 -2.11 30.54 4.86
N ARG A 167 -0.89 30.95 5.16
CA ARG A 167 0.32 30.51 4.46
C ARG A 167 1.28 29.80 5.38
N ILE A 168 1.91 28.77 4.81
CA ILE A 168 3.14 28.19 5.33
C ILE A 168 4.29 28.94 4.66
N VAL A 169 5.25 29.40 5.44
CA VAL A 169 6.43 30.13 4.97
C VAL A 169 7.68 29.32 5.32
N ASP A 170 8.46 28.95 4.33
CA ASP A 170 9.79 28.32 4.52
C ASP A 170 10.83 29.07 3.68
N GLY A 171 11.58 29.92 4.33
CA GLY A 171 12.54 30.79 3.65
C GLY A 171 11.89 31.72 2.63
N SER A 172 12.12 31.50 1.34
CA SER A 172 11.52 32.27 0.25
C SER A 172 10.29 31.59 -0.35
N GLU A 173 9.99 30.35 0.04
CA GLU A 173 8.87 29.58 -0.47
C GLU A 173 7.62 29.78 0.38
N THR A 174 6.49 29.88 -0.28
CA THR A 174 5.19 30.03 0.40
C THR A 174 4.18 29.06 -0.19
N LEU A 175 3.45 28.39 0.71
CA LEU A 175 2.34 27.51 0.36
C LEU A 175 1.07 28.06 1.00
N ASP A 176 0.01 28.15 0.23
CA ASP A 176 -1.31 28.43 0.77
C ASP A 176 -1.86 27.14 1.43
N LEU A 177 -2.36 27.24 2.66
CA LEU A 177 -2.94 26.14 3.43
C LEU A 177 -4.31 26.52 3.95
N GLN A 178 -5.31 25.71 3.60
CA GLN A 178 -6.65 25.82 4.15
C GLN A 178 -7.04 24.52 4.84
N ILE A 179 -7.54 24.61 6.08
CA ILE A 179 -8.05 23.51 6.90
C ILE A 179 -9.38 23.93 7.48
N ASP A 180 -10.47 23.24 7.14
CA ASP A 180 -11.80 23.51 7.65
C ASP A 180 -12.47 22.25 8.23
N ASP A 181 -13.03 22.41 9.44
CA ASP A 181 -13.86 21.45 10.19
C ASP A 181 -13.30 20.00 10.20
N VAL A 182 -12.00 19.87 10.50
CA VAL A 182 -11.39 18.55 10.69
C VAL A 182 -11.65 18.06 12.10
N ALA A 183 -12.36 16.96 12.21
CA ALA A 183 -12.69 16.36 13.49
C ALA A 183 -12.71 14.83 13.42
N VAL A 184 -12.33 14.20 14.52
CA VAL A 184 -12.38 12.74 14.71
C VAL A 184 -13.06 12.46 16.03
N THR A 185 -14.07 11.59 16.03
CA THR A 185 -14.73 11.11 17.25
C THR A 185 -14.54 9.60 17.35
N LEU A 186 -14.03 9.15 18.49
CA LEU A 186 -13.90 7.75 18.84
C LEU A 186 -14.80 7.45 20.03
N VAL A 187 -15.64 6.44 19.89
CA VAL A 187 -16.49 5.95 20.98
C VAL A 187 -16.21 4.47 21.20
N THR A 188 -15.94 4.10 22.45
CA THR A 188 -15.70 2.70 22.80
C THR A 188 -16.58 2.27 23.96
N ASN A 189 -16.92 0.98 24.04
CA ASN A 189 -17.52 0.43 25.25
C ASN A 189 -16.44 0.20 26.33
N ARG A 190 -16.88 -0.16 27.55
CA ARG A 190 -16.01 -0.39 28.71
C ARG A 190 -14.92 -1.44 28.46
N ASP A 191 -15.29 -2.52 27.77
CA ASP A 191 -14.42 -3.69 27.61
C ASP A 191 -13.61 -3.62 26.31
N LEU A 192 -13.69 -2.49 25.59
CA LEU A 192 -13.03 -2.23 24.31
C LEU A 192 -13.32 -3.26 23.22
N THR A 193 -14.51 -3.90 23.30
CA THR A 193 -14.99 -4.88 22.32
C THR A 193 -15.88 -4.26 21.24
N GLN A 194 -16.17 -2.97 21.36
CA GLN A 194 -16.87 -2.17 20.37
C GLN A 194 -16.20 -0.80 20.25
N VAL A 195 -15.92 -0.41 19.02
CA VAL A 195 -15.28 0.85 18.71
C VAL A 195 -16.04 1.50 17.55
N GLN A 196 -16.45 2.73 17.71
CA GLN A 196 -17.03 3.55 16.64
C GLN A 196 -16.08 4.70 16.37
N LEU A 197 -15.70 4.87 15.12
CA LEU A 197 -14.87 5.97 14.62
C LEU A 197 -15.71 6.79 13.63
N ASP A 198 -15.80 8.09 13.89
CA ASP A 198 -16.40 9.09 13.00
C ASP A 198 -15.33 10.14 12.70
N MET A 199 -14.97 10.29 11.44
CA MET A 199 -14.01 11.29 10.98
C MET A 199 -14.66 12.17 9.91
N ARG A 200 -14.39 13.47 9.98
CA ARG A 200 -14.84 14.43 8.99
C ARG A 200 -13.77 15.48 8.73
N ALA A 201 -13.73 15.94 7.48
CA ALA A 201 -12.98 17.13 7.08
C ALA A 201 -13.79 17.83 5.97
N GLN A 202 -14.14 19.09 6.19
CA GLN A 202 -14.92 19.84 5.21
C GLN A 202 -14.02 20.26 4.06
N GLN A 203 -12.81 20.74 4.35
CA GLN A 203 -11.82 21.10 3.34
C GLN A 203 -10.40 20.96 3.87
N LEU A 204 -9.54 20.42 3.03
CA LEU A 204 -8.10 20.47 3.14
C LEU A 204 -7.55 20.90 1.77
N GLU A 205 -6.87 22.05 1.72
CA GLU A 205 -6.25 22.54 0.50
C GLU A 205 -4.82 22.97 0.80
N LEU A 206 -3.89 22.52 -0.06
CA LEU A 206 -2.49 22.87 -0.03
C LEU A 206 -2.06 23.28 -1.43
N GLY A 207 -1.53 24.50 -1.58
CA GLY A 207 -1.19 25.00 -2.90
C GLY A 207 -0.01 25.93 -2.92
N ALA A 208 0.71 25.92 -4.04
CA ALA A 208 1.71 26.92 -4.39
C ALA A 208 1.53 27.32 -5.86
N ALA A 209 1.68 28.62 -6.12
CA ALA A 209 1.43 29.18 -7.45
C ALA A 209 2.25 28.52 -8.58
N GLU A 210 3.45 28.02 -8.26
CA GLU A 210 4.35 27.41 -9.23
C GLU A 210 4.36 25.88 -9.22
N MET A 211 3.91 25.23 -8.13
CA MET A 211 3.99 23.77 -7.98
C MET A 211 2.67 23.05 -8.15
N GLY A 212 1.59 23.77 -7.94
CA GLY A 212 0.26 23.21 -8.06
C GLY A 212 -0.55 23.24 -6.77
N THR A 213 -1.77 22.73 -6.85
CA THR A 213 -2.73 22.71 -5.74
C THR A 213 -3.27 21.29 -5.57
N PHE A 214 -3.24 20.81 -4.32
CA PHE A 214 -3.96 19.64 -3.86
C PHE A 214 -5.17 20.09 -3.07
N ARG A 215 -6.34 19.53 -3.36
CA ARG A 215 -7.59 19.80 -2.66
C ARG A 215 -8.33 18.52 -2.31
N MET A 216 -8.85 18.47 -1.10
CA MET A 216 -9.76 17.44 -0.63
C MET A 216 -10.95 18.13 0.06
N ALA A 217 -12.17 17.76 -0.33
CA ALA A 217 -13.37 18.36 0.23
C ALA A 217 -14.44 17.32 0.60
N ASP A 218 -15.21 17.63 1.66
CA ASP A 218 -16.35 16.84 2.14
C ASP A 218 -16.02 15.38 2.48
N LEU A 219 -14.85 15.15 3.12
CA LEU A 219 -14.52 13.83 3.65
C LEU A 219 -15.40 13.49 4.86
N ARG A 220 -16.01 12.32 4.80
CA ARG A 220 -16.66 11.66 5.94
C ARG A 220 -16.28 10.19 5.95
N ALA A 221 -15.91 9.67 7.12
CA ALA A 221 -15.64 8.26 7.33
C ALA A 221 -16.27 7.83 8.64
N LEU A 222 -17.16 6.84 8.55
CA LEU A 222 -17.80 6.19 9.69
C LEU A 222 -17.37 4.73 9.68
N SER A 223 -16.76 4.27 10.78
CA SER A 223 -16.38 2.87 10.94
C SER A 223 -16.84 2.37 12.29
N GLU A 224 -17.46 1.21 12.28
CA GLU A 224 -17.88 0.48 13.47
C GLU A 224 -17.12 -0.84 13.52
N PHE A 225 -16.40 -1.07 14.61
CA PHE A 225 -15.66 -2.30 14.88
C PHE A 225 -16.27 -2.98 16.09
N TRP A 226 -16.39 -4.29 16.02
CA TRP A 226 -16.84 -5.09 17.18
C TRP A 226 -16.15 -6.44 17.19
N LEU A 227 -16.00 -6.98 18.40
CA LEU A 227 -15.47 -8.32 18.60
C LEU A 227 -16.65 -9.30 18.60
N ASP A 228 -16.65 -10.22 17.63
CA ASP A 228 -17.63 -11.30 17.53
C ASP A 228 -16.89 -12.63 17.37
N SER A 229 -17.29 -13.65 18.13
CA SER A 229 -16.67 -15.00 18.09
C SER A 229 -15.14 -15.00 18.22
N GLY A 230 -14.58 -13.94 18.84
CA GLY A 230 -13.14 -13.77 19.07
C GLY A 230 -12.37 -13.23 17.87
N ILE A 231 -13.07 -12.70 16.87
CA ILE A 231 -12.53 -11.96 15.72
C ILE A 231 -13.07 -10.53 15.68
N TRP A 232 -12.26 -9.61 15.16
CA TRP A 232 -12.70 -8.25 14.93
C TRP A 232 -13.44 -8.15 13.59
N MET A 233 -14.68 -7.66 13.67
CA MET A 233 -15.52 -7.36 12.53
C MET A 233 -15.60 -5.84 12.33
N ALA A 234 -15.90 -5.41 11.10
CA ALA A 234 -16.01 -3.98 10.79
C ALA A 234 -17.11 -3.70 9.78
N ASN A 235 -17.81 -2.58 10.00
CA ASN A 235 -18.60 -1.90 8.99
C ASN A 235 -17.97 -0.52 8.75
N THR A 236 -17.81 -0.14 7.49
CA THR A 236 -17.15 1.13 7.14
C THR A 236 -17.94 1.80 6.03
N ASP A 237 -18.15 3.11 6.16
CA ASP A 237 -18.65 4.00 5.12
C ASP A 237 -17.68 5.18 5.01
N VAL A 238 -17.13 5.39 3.83
CA VAL A 238 -16.28 6.54 3.52
C VAL A 238 -16.87 7.25 2.32
N THR A 239 -17.02 8.56 2.41
CA THR A 239 -17.39 9.43 1.29
C THR A 239 -16.43 10.60 1.21
N LEU A 240 -16.11 11.01 -0.01
CA LEU A 240 -15.27 12.16 -0.30
C LEU A 240 -15.90 12.89 -1.49
N GLY A 241 -16.31 14.14 -1.30
CA GLY A 241 -16.98 14.89 -2.36
C GLY A 241 -16.07 15.27 -3.50
N GLU A 242 -14.84 15.73 -3.20
CA GLU A 242 -13.86 16.12 -4.22
C GLU A 242 -12.44 15.76 -3.79
N LEU A 243 -11.66 15.20 -4.72
CA LEU A 243 -10.21 15.11 -4.64
C LEU A 243 -9.63 15.72 -5.92
N GLY A 244 -8.90 16.82 -5.77
CA GLY A 244 -8.35 17.59 -6.88
C GLY A 244 -6.83 17.71 -6.81
N LEU A 245 -6.17 17.60 -7.96
CA LEU A 245 -4.76 17.90 -8.17
C LEU A 245 -4.63 18.80 -9.41
N ALA A 246 -4.01 19.96 -9.26
CA ALA A 246 -3.68 20.84 -10.38
C ALA A 246 -2.19 21.12 -10.42
N VAL A 247 -1.54 20.98 -11.58
CA VAL A 247 -0.13 21.29 -11.81
C VAL A 247 -0.02 22.28 -12.97
N PRO A 248 -0.06 23.60 -12.70
CA PRO A 248 -0.16 24.63 -13.73
C PRO A 248 0.99 24.62 -14.74
N GLN A 249 2.20 24.25 -14.33
CA GLN A 249 3.37 24.17 -15.22
C GLN A 249 3.25 23.08 -16.28
N GLN A 250 2.42 22.06 -16.05
CA GLN A 250 2.18 20.95 -16.97
C GLN A 250 0.81 21.06 -17.68
N ASP A 251 0.06 22.15 -17.43
CA ASP A 251 -1.31 22.31 -17.90
C ASP A 251 -2.19 21.10 -17.54
N MET A 252 -1.97 20.54 -16.34
CA MET A 252 -2.62 19.32 -15.86
C MET A 252 -3.56 19.65 -14.70
N ARG A 253 -4.81 19.24 -14.85
CA ARG A 253 -5.80 19.24 -13.77
C ARG A 253 -6.53 17.92 -13.74
N PHE A 254 -6.47 17.26 -12.59
CA PHE A 254 -7.14 16.00 -12.31
C PHE A 254 -8.12 16.20 -11.15
N VAL A 255 -9.37 15.75 -11.32
CA VAL A 255 -10.39 15.84 -10.28
C VAL A 255 -11.18 14.52 -10.23
N MET A 256 -11.39 14.01 -9.04
CA MET A 256 -12.34 12.92 -8.75
C MET A 256 -13.48 13.47 -7.89
N ASN A 257 -14.70 13.27 -8.34
CA ASN A 257 -15.91 13.67 -7.63
C ASN A 257 -16.67 12.46 -7.11
N ASP A 258 -17.28 12.66 -5.94
CA ASP A 258 -18.20 11.71 -5.31
C ASP A 258 -17.62 10.29 -5.17
N TYR A 259 -16.44 10.23 -4.52
CA TYR A 259 -15.83 8.97 -4.13
C TYR A 259 -16.58 8.35 -2.94
N SER A 260 -16.83 7.06 -3.01
CA SER A 260 -17.45 6.31 -1.92
C SER A 260 -16.89 4.89 -1.76
N ILE A 261 -16.73 4.48 -0.51
CA ILE A 261 -16.49 3.08 -0.13
C ILE A 261 -17.51 2.71 0.93
N SER A 262 -18.10 1.54 0.79
CA SER A 262 -18.91 0.93 1.85
C SER A 262 -18.51 -0.54 2.01
N SER A 263 -18.35 -0.99 3.24
CA SER A 263 -18.13 -2.40 3.55
C SER A 263 -19.00 -2.83 4.72
N ARG A 264 -19.46 -4.06 4.67
CA ARG A 264 -20.25 -4.71 5.71
C ARG A 264 -19.72 -6.10 5.94
N SER A 265 -19.58 -6.49 7.20
CA SER A 265 -19.12 -7.83 7.57
C SER A 265 -20.02 -8.40 8.66
N GLU A 266 -20.31 -9.68 8.60
CA GLU A 266 -21.07 -10.38 9.63
C GLU A 266 -20.58 -11.83 9.77
N VAL A 267 -20.80 -12.41 10.97
CA VAL A 267 -20.61 -13.85 11.18
C VAL A 267 -21.96 -14.53 11.03
N ARG A 268 -22.07 -15.49 10.13
CA ARG A 268 -23.27 -16.27 9.88
C ARG A 268 -22.93 -17.75 9.77
N ASN A 269 -23.58 -18.59 10.58
CA ASN A 269 -23.34 -20.05 10.59
C ASN A 269 -21.87 -20.43 10.76
N ASP A 270 -21.14 -19.74 11.63
CA ASP A 270 -19.72 -19.94 11.91
C ASP A 270 -18.78 -19.62 10.73
N THR A 271 -19.26 -18.85 9.76
CA THR A 271 -18.47 -18.33 8.66
C THR A 271 -18.56 -16.80 8.61
N VAL A 272 -17.51 -16.18 8.09
CA VAL A 272 -17.44 -14.75 7.83
C VAL A 272 -18.03 -14.48 6.45
N GLU A 273 -18.98 -13.56 6.39
CA GLU A 273 -19.52 -13.01 5.15
C GLU A 273 -19.20 -11.52 5.11
N SER A 274 -18.77 -11.02 3.97
CA SER A 274 -18.53 -9.60 3.77
C SER A 274 -19.01 -9.14 2.39
N THR A 275 -19.45 -7.88 2.32
CA THR A 275 -19.75 -7.18 1.07
C THR A 275 -19.00 -5.86 1.05
N ALA A 276 -18.56 -5.44 -0.11
CA ALA A 276 -17.94 -4.15 -0.30
C ALA A 276 -18.43 -3.51 -1.59
N SER A 277 -18.60 -2.20 -1.55
CA SER A 277 -18.82 -1.37 -2.74
C SER A 277 -17.85 -0.22 -2.76
N PHE A 278 -17.45 0.16 -3.95
CA PHE A 278 -16.58 1.27 -4.24
C PHE A 278 -17.14 2.02 -5.43
N ALA A 279 -17.14 3.35 -5.41
CA ALA A 279 -17.48 4.16 -6.56
C ALA A 279 -16.71 5.48 -6.60
N ILE A 280 -16.40 5.93 -7.80
CA ILE A 280 -16.06 7.30 -8.16
C ILE A 280 -17.04 7.68 -9.25
N GLU A 281 -17.95 8.63 -8.98
CA GLU A 281 -19.00 8.94 -9.96
C GLU A 281 -18.44 9.64 -11.18
N GLU A 282 -17.44 10.52 -10.97
CA GLU A 282 -16.88 11.30 -12.06
C GLU A 282 -15.38 11.52 -11.89
N VAL A 283 -14.63 11.28 -12.95
CA VAL A 283 -13.21 11.61 -13.06
C VAL A 283 -13.05 12.61 -14.20
N LEU A 284 -12.39 13.75 -13.91
CA LEU A 284 -12.09 14.78 -14.90
C LEU A 284 -10.57 14.90 -15.10
N PHE A 285 -10.21 15.08 -16.34
CA PHE A 285 -8.86 15.46 -16.74
C PHE A 285 -8.91 16.72 -17.60
N ASN A 286 -8.25 17.78 -17.17
CA ASN A 286 -8.30 19.11 -17.82
C ASN A 286 -9.74 19.59 -18.08
N ASP A 287 -10.59 19.50 -17.06
CA ASP A 287 -12.01 19.85 -17.06
C ASP A 287 -12.89 19.02 -18.03
N GLN A 288 -12.34 17.98 -18.63
CA GLN A 288 -13.08 17.02 -19.44
C GLN A 288 -13.40 15.78 -18.62
N VAL A 289 -14.67 15.40 -18.60
CA VAL A 289 -15.11 14.13 -17.97
C VAL A 289 -14.53 12.98 -18.78
N ILE A 290 -13.74 12.13 -18.12
CA ILE A 290 -13.19 10.92 -18.73
C ILE A 290 -13.96 9.65 -18.33
N GLY A 291 -14.78 9.74 -17.28
CA GLY A 291 -15.65 8.66 -16.87
C GLY A 291 -15.80 8.53 -15.36
N GLY A 292 -16.32 7.40 -14.93
CA GLY A 292 -16.44 6.99 -13.54
C GLY A 292 -16.14 5.50 -13.39
N VAL A 293 -16.02 5.02 -12.15
CA VAL A 293 -15.81 3.60 -11.85
C VAL A 293 -16.68 3.19 -10.66
N ALA A 294 -17.29 2.01 -10.75
CA ALA A 294 -17.99 1.42 -9.62
C ALA A 294 -17.71 -0.09 -9.55
N MET A 295 -17.61 -0.61 -8.34
CA MET A 295 -17.40 -2.02 -8.06
C MET A 295 -18.29 -2.46 -6.89
N GLU A 296 -18.89 -3.62 -7.04
CA GLU A 296 -19.61 -4.32 -5.98
C GLU A 296 -19.01 -5.72 -5.84
N SER A 297 -18.68 -6.12 -4.62
CA SER A 297 -18.07 -7.42 -4.34
C SER A 297 -18.60 -8.05 -3.07
N SER A 298 -18.52 -9.37 -3.03
CA SER A 298 -18.86 -10.17 -1.84
C SER A 298 -17.86 -11.29 -1.62
N MET A 299 -17.67 -11.63 -0.35
CA MET A 299 -16.86 -12.76 0.10
C MET A 299 -17.66 -13.55 1.13
N ARG A 300 -17.65 -14.88 1.03
CA ARG A 300 -18.39 -15.77 1.93
C ARG A 300 -17.61 -17.05 2.17
N GLY A 301 -17.96 -17.73 3.28
CA GLY A 301 -17.57 -19.12 3.51
C GLY A 301 -16.23 -19.32 4.20
N ILE A 302 -15.54 -18.26 4.61
CA ILE A 302 -14.34 -18.40 5.45
C ILE A 302 -14.77 -18.72 6.87
N HIS A 303 -14.36 -19.84 7.39
CA HIS A 303 -14.63 -20.22 8.79
C HIS A 303 -14.02 -19.22 9.77
N VAL A 304 -14.70 -18.98 10.91
CA VAL A 304 -14.24 -18.06 11.95
C VAL A 304 -12.81 -18.39 12.42
N ASP A 305 -12.47 -19.68 12.58
CA ASP A 305 -11.12 -20.10 13.00
C ASP A 305 -10.05 -19.81 11.95
N SER A 306 -10.38 -19.95 10.65
CA SER A 306 -9.50 -19.60 9.53
C SER A 306 -9.30 -18.09 9.45
N TYR A 307 -10.38 -17.32 9.55
CA TYR A 307 -10.34 -15.87 9.55
C TYR A 307 -9.55 -15.30 10.74
N LYS A 308 -9.70 -15.93 11.93
CA LYS A 308 -8.91 -15.58 13.11
C LYS A 308 -7.41 -15.81 12.90
N ALA A 309 -7.05 -16.90 12.25
CA ALA A 309 -5.64 -17.17 11.94
C ALA A 309 -5.07 -16.11 10.98
N LEU A 310 -5.84 -15.67 9.98
CA LEU A 310 -5.46 -14.57 9.09
C LEU A 310 -5.34 -13.23 9.83
N GLN A 311 -6.28 -12.90 10.72
CA GLN A 311 -6.18 -11.67 11.52
C GLN A 311 -4.95 -11.68 12.43
N GLN A 312 -4.60 -12.82 13.01
CA GLN A 312 -3.39 -12.96 13.83
C GLN A 312 -2.12 -12.80 12.99
N LEU A 313 -2.10 -13.37 11.78
CA LEU A 313 -1.01 -13.22 10.86
C LEU A 313 -0.78 -11.74 10.50
N TRP A 314 -1.84 -10.99 10.21
CA TRP A 314 -1.75 -9.55 9.92
C TRP A 314 -1.41 -8.67 11.13
N ALA A 315 -1.86 -9.02 12.33
CA ALA A 315 -1.58 -8.26 13.54
C ALA A 315 -0.12 -8.40 14.01
N ASP A 316 0.49 -9.56 13.80
CA ASP A 316 1.87 -9.85 14.18
C ASP A 316 2.89 -9.37 13.11
N THR A 317 2.43 -9.16 11.88
CA THR A 317 3.23 -8.52 10.84
C THR A 317 3.22 -7.01 11.08
N SER A 318 4.10 -6.53 11.96
CA SER A 318 4.60 -5.17 11.87
C SER A 318 5.28 -5.05 10.51
N ALA A 319 4.50 -4.68 9.55
CA ALA A 319 4.68 -4.07 8.21
C ALA A 319 5.88 -4.47 7.30
N THR A 320 6.85 -5.26 7.67
CA THR A 320 8.05 -5.43 6.84
C THR A 320 8.48 -6.85 6.51
N ASP A 321 7.87 -7.89 7.09
CA ASP A 321 8.38 -9.24 6.81
C ASP A 321 7.30 -10.33 6.90
N MET A 322 6.45 -10.46 5.86
CA MET A 322 5.61 -11.68 5.70
C MET A 322 6.46 -12.94 5.46
N SER A 323 7.73 -12.80 5.13
CA SER A 323 8.67 -13.90 4.92
C SER A 323 9.32 -14.42 6.21
N ALA A 324 9.19 -13.69 7.33
CA ALA A 324 9.91 -14.01 8.57
C ALA A 324 9.43 -15.27 9.31
N ASP A 325 8.20 -15.76 9.02
CA ASP A 325 7.72 -17.01 9.62
C ASP A 325 6.86 -17.83 8.62
N PRO A 326 7.51 -18.59 7.71
CA PRO A 326 6.80 -19.42 6.72
C PRO A 326 5.87 -20.47 7.36
N GLN A 327 6.13 -20.90 8.60
CA GLN A 327 5.28 -21.88 9.27
C GLN A 327 3.92 -21.28 9.66
N ARG A 328 3.89 -20.04 10.13
CA ARG A 328 2.63 -19.35 10.47
C ARG A 328 1.75 -19.13 9.26
N LEU A 329 2.36 -18.74 8.12
CA LEU A 329 1.64 -18.62 6.86
C LEU A 329 1.07 -19.98 6.43
N THR A 330 1.88 -21.04 6.49
CA THR A 330 1.43 -22.40 6.19
C THR A 330 0.30 -22.85 7.13
N ASP A 331 0.38 -22.57 8.43
CA ASP A 331 -0.65 -22.90 9.40
C ASP A 331 -1.96 -22.13 9.14
N ALA A 332 -1.88 -20.87 8.75
CA ALA A 332 -3.07 -20.07 8.38
C ALA A 332 -3.69 -20.58 7.08
N LEU A 333 -2.90 -20.85 6.07
CA LEU A 333 -3.36 -21.38 4.78
C LEU A 333 -3.95 -22.80 4.90
N SER A 334 -3.36 -23.67 5.73
CA SER A 334 -3.85 -25.03 5.95
C SER A 334 -5.26 -25.08 6.54
N LYS A 335 -5.67 -24.06 7.30
CA LYS A 335 -7.05 -23.94 7.78
C LYS A 335 -8.03 -23.55 6.67
N LEU A 336 -7.58 -22.69 5.74
CA LEU A 336 -8.42 -22.27 4.61
C LEU A 336 -8.70 -23.41 3.62
N VAL A 337 -7.83 -24.43 3.55
CA VAL A 337 -7.99 -25.56 2.61
C VAL A 337 -9.29 -26.32 2.80
N THR A 338 -9.82 -26.34 4.01
CA THR A 338 -11.11 -27.01 4.30
C THR A 338 -12.33 -26.09 4.15
N ASP A 339 -12.13 -24.81 3.93
CA ASP A 339 -13.20 -23.83 3.81
C ASP A 339 -13.83 -23.88 2.41
N LYS A 340 -15.11 -23.49 2.33
CA LYS A 340 -15.82 -23.31 1.05
C LYS A 340 -15.94 -21.83 0.76
N ILE A 341 -14.91 -21.29 0.12
CA ILE A 341 -14.77 -19.85 -0.08
C ILE A 341 -15.41 -19.43 -1.40
N SER A 342 -16.22 -18.39 -1.37
CA SER A 342 -16.73 -17.72 -2.55
C SER A 342 -16.37 -16.24 -2.49
N PHE A 343 -15.68 -15.74 -3.53
CA PHE A 343 -15.41 -14.33 -3.75
C PHE A 343 -16.01 -13.93 -5.09
N ASN A 344 -16.88 -12.92 -5.07
CA ASN A 344 -17.51 -12.43 -6.29
C ASN A 344 -17.29 -10.92 -6.44
N VAL A 345 -16.98 -10.48 -7.64
CA VAL A 345 -17.19 -9.13 -8.12
C VAL A 345 -18.48 -9.18 -8.94
N GLU A 346 -19.60 -8.83 -8.32
CA GLU A 346 -20.90 -8.87 -8.95
C GLU A 346 -21.01 -7.86 -10.09
N ARG A 347 -20.29 -6.73 -9.95
CA ARG A 347 -20.21 -5.69 -10.95
C ARG A 347 -18.91 -4.91 -10.78
N LEU A 348 -18.18 -4.80 -11.86
CA LEU A 348 -17.17 -3.76 -12.08
C LEU A 348 -17.60 -2.97 -13.31
N SER A 349 -17.85 -1.68 -13.18
CA SER A 349 -18.24 -0.83 -14.29
C SER A 349 -17.30 0.36 -14.43
N LEU A 350 -16.90 0.64 -15.68
CA LEU A 350 -16.28 1.90 -16.07
C LEU A 350 -17.32 2.66 -16.89
N SER A 351 -17.85 3.73 -16.32
CA SER A 351 -18.82 4.59 -16.99
C SER A 351 -18.09 5.60 -17.86
N LEU A 352 -18.39 5.62 -19.15
CA LEU A 352 -17.81 6.54 -20.10
C LEU A 352 -18.74 7.76 -20.31
N PRO A 353 -18.24 8.92 -20.77
CA PRO A 353 -19.02 10.17 -20.90
C PRO A 353 -20.28 10.10 -21.78
N SER A 354 -20.57 8.97 -22.38
CA SER A 354 -21.67 8.74 -23.34
C SER A 354 -22.75 7.78 -22.83
N ASP A 355 -22.85 7.55 -21.52
CA ASP A 355 -23.74 6.56 -20.88
C ASP A 355 -23.50 5.11 -21.34
N ASP A 356 -22.32 4.81 -21.88
CA ASP A 356 -21.92 3.47 -22.27
C ASP A 356 -20.93 2.93 -21.24
N ASP A 357 -21.24 1.80 -20.64
CA ASP A 357 -20.42 1.18 -19.63
C ASP A 357 -19.52 0.07 -20.20
N ILE A 358 -18.31 -0.04 -19.69
CA ILE A 358 -17.52 -1.27 -19.73
C ILE A 358 -17.87 -2.05 -18.47
N LEU A 359 -18.35 -3.27 -18.64
CA LEU A 359 -18.79 -4.10 -17.53
C LEU A 359 -17.90 -5.33 -17.40
N ALA A 360 -17.52 -5.66 -16.17
CA ALA A 360 -16.85 -6.90 -15.84
C ALA A 360 -17.48 -7.57 -14.61
N THR A 361 -17.42 -8.88 -14.59
CA THR A 361 -17.78 -9.70 -13.43
C THR A 361 -16.70 -10.73 -13.17
N LEU A 362 -16.56 -11.15 -11.92
CA LEU A 362 -15.68 -12.24 -11.52
C LEU A 362 -16.37 -13.06 -10.43
N SER A 363 -16.40 -14.36 -10.59
CA SER A 363 -16.81 -15.31 -9.55
C SER A 363 -15.65 -16.29 -9.34
N PHE A 364 -15.12 -16.31 -8.16
CA PHE A 364 -14.11 -17.27 -7.71
C PHE A 364 -14.75 -18.13 -6.61
N ASN A 365 -14.75 -19.45 -6.80
CA ASN A 365 -15.23 -20.39 -5.81
C ASN A 365 -14.15 -21.44 -5.54
N TYR A 366 -13.91 -21.67 -4.26
CA TYR A 366 -13.06 -22.75 -3.78
C TYR A 366 -13.89 -23.71 -2.94
N ASP A 367 -14.04 -24.94 -3.37
CA ASP A 367 -14.79 -26.00 -2.69
C ASP A 367 -13.85 -26.86 -1.84
N GLY A 368 -13.32 -26.28 -0.76
CA GLY A 368 -12.43 -26.96 0.16
C GLY A 368 -13.14 -28.10 0.92
N SER A 369 -12.41 -29.16 1.20
CA SER A 369 -12.87 -30.31 1.99
C SER A 369 -11.70 -31.01 2.66
N GLU A 370 -11.98 -31.88 3.66
CA GLU A 370 -10.94 -32.74 4.27
C GLU A 370 -10.26 -33.70 3.27
N GLN A 371 -10.79 -33.80 2.05
CA GLN A 371 -10.23 -34.66 1.00
C GLN A 371 -9.26 -33.92 0.09
N VAL A 372 -9.21 -32.59 0.16
CA VAL A 372 -8.26 -31.77 -0.59
C VAL A 372 -6.92 -31.80 0.14
N ASP A 373 -5.91 -32.38 -0.48
CA ASP A 373 -4.55 -32.35 0.05
C ASP A 373 -3.88 -31.02 -0.31
N ALA A 374 -3.61 -30.18 0.69
CA ALA A 374 -2.90 -28.91 0.53
C ALA A 374 -1.49 -29.07 -0.05
N GLY A 375 -0.90 -30.26 0.07
CA GLY A 375 0.39 -30.63 -0.51
C GLY A 375 0.31 -31.09 -1.97
N ALA A 376 -0.91 -31.33 -2.49
CA ALA A 376 -1.15 -31.75 -3.86
C ALA A 376 -1.79 -30.59 -4.63
N ILE A 377 -1.00 -29.87 -5.41
CA ILE A 377 -1.44 -28.67 -6.15
C ILE A 377 -2.63 -28.98 -7.07
N ASP A 378 -2.67 -30.17 -7.67
CA ASP A 378 -3.76 -30.61 -8.53
C ASP A 378 -5.10 -30.72 -7.77
N ASP A 379 -5.08 -31.18 -6.52
CA ASP A 379 -6.28 -31.25 -5.68
C ASP A 379 -6.83 -29.85 -5.39
N VAL A 380 -5.93 -28.89 -5.08
CA VAL A 380 -6.29 -27.49 -4.83
C VAL A 380 -6.84 -26.84 -6.10
N ILE A 381 -6.18 -27.03 -7.24
CA ILE A 381 -6.61 -26.50 -8.54
C ILE A 381 -7.98 -27.07 -8.95
N ASN A 382 -8.18 -28.37 -8.75
CA ASN A 382 -9.46 -29.02 -9.07
C ASN A 382 -10.61 -28.57 -8.18
N ALA A 383 -10.32 -28.03 -6.99
CA ALA A 383 -11.32 -27.44 -6.08
C ALA A 383 -11.69 -25.99 -6.46
N ILE A 384 -10.96 -25.37 -7.40
CA ILE A 384 -11.18 -23.99 -7.83
C ILE A 384 -12.11 -23.94 -9.04
N THR A 385 -13.08 -23.04 -9.00
CA THR A 385 -13.88 -22.62 -10.14
C THR A 385 -13.80 -21.11 -10.29
N VAL A 386 -13.44 -20.63 -11.48
CA VAL A 386 -13.44 -19.20 -11.80
C VAL A 386 -14.35 -18.96 -13.00
N GLU A 387 -15.24 -17.98 -12.87
CA GLU A 387 -16.03 -17.46 -13.97
C GLU A 387 -15.81 -15.94 -14.05
N SER A 388 -15.44 -15.45 -15.21
CA SER A 388 -15.28 -14.00 -15.42
C SER A 388 -15.86 -13.62 -16.78
N SER A 389 -16.43 -12.43 -16.83
CA SER A 389 -16.91 -11.84 -18.08
C SER A 389 -16.46 -10.39 -18.18
N LEU A 390 -16.12 -9.99 -19.40
CA LEU A 390 -15.86 -8.60 -19.78
C LEU A 390 -16.75 -8.26 -20.97
N GLN A 391 -17.41 -7.11 -20.94
CA GLN A 391 -18.23 -6.59 -22.03
C GLN A 391 -18.04 -5.09 -22.18
N ALA A 392 -17.90 -4.63 -23.41
CA ALA A 392 -17.81 -3.20 -23.75
C ALA A 392 -18.53 -2.92 -25.05
N SER A 393 -18.99 -1.68 -25.26
CA SER A 393 -19.50 -1.19 -26.53
C SER A 393 -18.33 -0.73 -27.41
N LEU A 394 -18.29 -1.17 -28.67
CA LEU A 394 -17.31 -0.67 -29.66
C LEU A 394 -17.43 0.83 -29.87
N SER A 395 -18.66 1.34 -29.93
CA SER A 395 -18.92 2.77 -30.06
C SER A 395 -18.42 3.55 -28.84
N ALA A 396 -18.52 2.97 -27.62
CA ALA A 396 -17.95 3.55 -26.41
C ALA A 396 -16.42 3.60 -26.44
N ILE A 397 -15.77 2.48 -26.81
CA ILE A 397 -14.31 2.41 -26.94
C ILE A 397 -13.81 3.43 -27.96
N ASN A 398 -14.45 3.50 -29.12
CA ASN A 398 -14.08 4.46 -30.17
C ASN A 398 -14.21 5.92 -29.72
N ARG A 399 -15.29 6.27 -29.00
CA ARG A 399 -15.45 7.62 -28.44
C ARG A 399 -14.42 7.92 -27.35
N ALA A 400 -14.07 6.94 -26.51
CA ALA A 400 -13.03 7.11 -25.52
C ALA A 400 -11.66 7.40 -26.19
N VAL A 401 -11.32 6.70 -27.27
CA VAL A 401 -10.12 6.98 -28.06
C VAL A 401 -10.17 8.40 -28.65
N ASP A 402 -11.32 8.81 -29.21
CA ASP A 402 -11.46 10.14 -29.83
C ASP A 402 -11.33 11.27 -28.80
N ASN A 403 -11.80 11.07 -27.58
CA ASN A 403 -11.87 12.11 -26.55
C ASN A 403 -10.63 12.16 -25.65
N ALA A 404 -10.07 11.00 -25.30
CA ALA A 404 -8.99 10.90 -24.31
C ALA A 404 -7.59 10.80 -24.91
N ILE A 405 -7.46 10.35 -26.18
CA ILE A 405 -6.17 10.13 -26.83
C ILE A 405 -5.82 11.32 -27.72
N PRO A 406 -4.60 11.89 -27.63
CA PRO A 406 -4.12 12.93 -28.54
C PRO A 406 -4.26 12.53 -30.01
N ALA A 407 -4.66 13.46 -30.88
CA ALA A 407 -5.00 13.17 -32.26
C ALA A 407 -3.87 12.50 -33.08
N ASP A 408 -2.62 12.76 -32.71
CA ASP A 408 -1.42 12.18 -33.33
C ASP A 408 -1.20 10.72 -32.91
N GLN A 409 -1.75 10.27 -31.79
CA GLN A 409 -1.64 8.90 -31.26
C GLN A 409 -2.87 8.03 -31.56
N GLN A 410 -4.03 8.61 -31.89
CA GLN A 410 -5.28 7.88 -32.12
C GLN A 410 -5.15 6.78 -33.19
N ALA A 411 -4.41 7.04 -34.27
CA ALA A 411 -4.21 6.05 -35.32
C ALA A 411 -3.46 4.80 -34.84
N SER A 412 -2.45 4.99 -34.00
CA SER A 412 -1.68 3.89 -33.39
C SER A 412 -2.55 3.07 -32.42
N VAL A 413 -3.31 3.75 -31.57
CA VAL A 413 -4.22 3.09 -30.61
C VAL A 413 -5.30 2.29 -31.34
N ARG A 414 -5.86 2.82 -32.43
CA ARG A 414 -6.85 2.08 -33.25
C ARG A 414 -6.26 0.84 -33.90
N THR A 415 -5.01 0.90 -34.38
CA THR A 415 -4.35 -0.27 -34.94
C THR A 415 -4.16 -1.35 -33.88
N MET A 416 -3.75 -0.99 -32.65
CA MET A 416 -3.63 -1.93 -31.54
C MET A 416 -5.00 -2.53 -31.15
N LEU A 417 -6.07 -1.73 -31.16
CA LEU A 417 -7.42 -2.22 -30.89
C LEU A 417 -7.91 -3.18 -31.99
N ASP A 418 -7.63 -2.88 -33.26
CA ASP A 418 -7.99 -3.78 -34.36
C ASP A 418 -7.26 -5.12 -34.24
N GLU A 419 -5.97 -5.12 -33.87
CA GLU A 419 -5.22 -6.33 -33.58
C GLU A 419 -5.80 -7.10 -32.37
N PHE A 420 -6.18 -6.38 -31.31
CA PHE A 420 -6.83 -6.96 -30.14
C PHE A 420 -8.17 -7.63 -30.48
N TYR A 421 -8.97 -7.04 -31.35
CA TYR A 421 -10.26 -7.60 -31.77
C TYR A 421 -10.14 -8.87 -32.62
N GLU A 422 -8.98 -9.12 -33.25
CA GLU A 422 -8.70 -10.33 -34.01
C GLU A 422 -8.22 -11.50 -33.15
N LEU A 423 -7.97 -11.26 -31.85
CA LEU A 423 -7.50 -12.33 -30.94
C LEU A 423 -8.59 -13.40 -30.73
N PRO A 424 -8.23 -14.67 -30.65
CA PRO A 424 -9.20 -15.78 -30.55
C PRO A 424 -10.02 -15.79 -29.27
N TYR A 425 -9.57 -15.04 -28.27
CA TYR A 425 -10.26 -14.90 -26.98
C TYR A 425 -11.09 -13.61 -26.88
N VAL A 426 -11.28 -12.88 -27.96
CA VAL A 426 -12.16 -11.71 -28.05
C VAL A 426 -13.30 -12.04 -29.01
N THR A 427 -14.54 -11.78 -28.57
CA THR A 427 -15.71 -11.94 -29.42
C THR A 427 -16.27 -10.55 -29.76
N VAL A 428 -16.32 -10.24 -31.04
CA VAL A 428 -16.93 -9.02 -31.55
C VAL A 428 -18.26 -9.37 -32.21
N SER A 429 -19.34 -8.77 -31.74
CA SER A 429 -20.70 -9.00 -32.25
C SER A 429 -21.50 -7.71 -32.26
N ASN A 430 -21.92 -7.24 -33.45
CA ASN A 430 -22.60 -5.97 -33.67
C ASN A 430 -21.76 -4.79 -33.11
N ASP A 431 -22.24 -4.14 -32.03
CA ASP A 431 -21.55 -3.03 -31.34
C ASP A 431 -20.97 -3.48 -29.98
N SER A 432 -20.77 -4.77 -29.74
CA SER A 432 -20.28 -5.32 -28.48
C SER A 432 -18.98 -6.08 -28.66
N VAL A 433 -18.03 -5.81 -27.78
CA VAL A 433 -16.80 -6.58 -27.57
C VAL A 433 -16.96 -7.32 -26.26
N SER A 434 -16.72 -8.63 -26.26
CA SER A 434 -16.84 -9.43 -25.05
C SER A 434 -15.80 -10.53 -24.98
N SER A 435 -15.45 -10.92 -23.76
CA SER A 435 -14.63 -12.09 -23.45
C SER A 435 -15.15 -12.78 -22.19
N THR A 436 -15.11 -14.09 -22.16
CA THR A 436 -15.45 -14.88 -20.96
C THR A 436 -14.30 -15.83 -20.65
N LEU A 437 -13.91 -15.86 -19.36
CA LEU A 437 -12.96 -16.83 -18.82
C LEU A 437 -13.70 -17.79 -17.90
N ASN A 438 -13.46 -19.08 -18.07
CA ASN A 438 -13.97 -20.11 -17.17
C ASN A 438 -12.81 -21.05 -16.81
N VAL A 439 -12.61 -21.30 -15.52
CA VAL A 439 -11.68 -22.31 -15.00
C VAL A 439 -12.50 -23.31 -14.21
N GLN A 440 -12.47 -24.55 -14.60
CA GLN A 440 -13.19 -25.62 -13.93
C GLN A 440 -12.41 -26.92 -14.00
N SER A 441 -12.25 -27.59 -12.87
CA SER A 441 -11.52 -28.88 -12.80
C SER A 441 -10.15 -28.83 -13.47
N GLY A 442 -9.43 -27.74 -13.29
CA GLY A 442 -8.10 -27.54 -13.86
C GLY A 442 -8.06 -27.17 -15.35
N GLU A 443 -9.19 -27.08 -16.05
CA GLU A 443 -9.26 -26.67 -17.45
C GLU A 443 -9.57 -25.17 -17.58
N ILE A 444 -8.78 -24.46 -18.38
CA ILE A 444 -8.97 -23.03 -18.68
C ILE A 444 -9.66 -22.90 -20.04
N LEU A 445 -10.85 -22.31 -20.04
CA LEU A 445 -11.62 -22.03 -21.26
C LEU A 445 -11.79 -20.52 -21.42
N ILE A 446 -11.51 -20.01 -22.62
CA ILE A 446 -11.83 -18.64 -23.02
C ILE A 446 -12.84 -18.68 -24.17
N ASN A 447 -13.96 -17.99 -23.99
CA ASN A 447 -15.12 -18.03 -24.90
C ASN A 447 -15.57 -19.47 -25.23
N GLY A 448 -15.46 -20.39 -24.23
CA GLY A 448 -15.80 -21.80 -24.38
C GLY A 448 -14.78 -22.64 -25.17
N GLN A 449 -13.64 -22.10 -25.53
CA GLN A 449 -12.54 -22.83 -26.18
C GLN A 449 -11.45 -23.12 -25.15
N ALA A 450 -11.02 -24.36 -25.06
CA ALA A 450 -9.93 -24.76 -24.17
C ALA A 450 -8.62 -24.08 -24.61
N LEU A 451 -7.99 -23.36 -23.68
CA LEU A 451 -6.73 -22.67 -23.92
C LEU A 451 -5.54 -23.48 -23.38
N ALA A 452 -5.65 -23.94 -22.14
CA ALA A 452 -4.60 -24.66 -21.45
C ALA A 452 -5.19 -25.45 -20.26
N ASP A 453 -4.40 -26.38 -19.73
CA ASP A 453 -4.59 -26.95 -18.40
C ASP A 453 -4.06 -25.95 -17.35
N ALA A 454 -4.80 -25.74 -16.26
CA ALA A 454 -4.42 -24.77 -15.25
C ALA A 454 -3.10 -25.13 -14.55
N THR A 455 -2.82 -26.42 -14.36
CA THR A 455 -1.56 -26.91 -13.78
C THR A 455 -0.39 -26.58 -14.69
N GLU A 456 -0.55 -26.81 -16.01
CA GLU A 456 0.47 -26.50 -17.02
C GLU A 456 0.69 -24.99 -17.13
N PHE A 457 -0.38 -24.19 -17.04
CA PHE A 457 -0.30 -22.74 -17.04
C PHE A 457 0.43 -22.21 -15.79
N LEU A 458 0.07 -22.68 -14.58
CA LEU A 458 0.72 -22.27 -13.33
C LEU A 458 2.20 -22.70 -13.30
N ALA A 459 2.52 -23.88 -13.87
CA ALA A 459 3.91 -24.28 -14.03
C ALA A 459 4.68 -23.36 -14.98
N SER A 460 4.03 -22.88 -16.05
CA SER A 460 4.65 -21.96 -17.01
C SER A 460 4.95 -20.57 -16.45
N VAL A 461 4.19 -20.15 -15.42
CA VAL A 461 4.39 -18.86 -14.70
C VAL A 461 5.14 -19.03 -13.38
N GLY A 462 5.75 -20.21 -13.12
CA GLY A 462 6.59 -20.47 -11.94
C GLY A 462 5.84 -20.61 -10.61
N LEU A 463 4.51 -20.74 -10.64
CA LEU A 463 3.68 -20.87 -9.42
C LEU A 463 3.42 -22.34 -9.02
N ALA A 464 3.84 -23.32 -9.79
CA ALA A 464 3.61 -24.75 -9.52
C ALA A 464 4.52 -25.36 -8.44
N GLU A 465 5.52 -24.64 -7.94
CA GLU A 465 6.47 -25.15 -6.94
C GLU A 465 6.12 -24.80 -5.48
N ILE A 466 4.93 -24.28 -5.20
CA ILE A 466 4.45 -24.08 -3.82
C ILE A 466 3.92 -25.43 -3.29
N SER A 467 4.85 -26.36 -3.03
CA SER A 467 4.52 -27.58 -2.28
C SER A 467 4.87 -27.37 -0.80
N PRO A 468 3.91 -27.45 0.14
CA PRO A 468 4.19 -27.41 1.57
C PRO A 468 4.70 -28.77 2.06
N ALA A 469 5.68 -29.34 1.41
CA ALA A 469 6.38 -30.52 1.94
C ALA A 469 7.36 -30.04 3.01
N SER A 470 7.15 -30.52 4.24
CA SER A 470 8.07 -30.35 5.35
C SER A 470 9.50 -30.71 4.91
N PRO A 471 10.47 -29.79 4.90
CA PRO A 471 11.80 -30.09 4.43
C PRO A 471 12.46 -31.10 5.36
N ASN A 472 12.71 -32.29 4.83
CA ASN A 472 13.59 -33.25 5.47
C ASN A 472 15.00 -32.62 5.50
N PRO A 473 15.70 -32.55 6.65
CA PRO A 473 17.04 -31.96 6.75
C PRO A 473 18.10 -32.56 5.82
N ALA A 474 17.78 -33.66 5.14
CA ALA A 474 18.65 -34.29 4.13
C ALA A 474 18.47 -33.69 2.71
N ASP A 475 17.37 -33.01 2.43
CA ASP A 475 17.03 -32.49 1.10
C ASP A 475 17.48 -31.03 0.90
N LEU A 476 17.82 -30.33 2.00
CA LEU A 476 18.36 -28.96 1.96
C LEU A 476 19.75 -28.82 1.31
N LYS A 477 20.37 -29.93 0.94
CA LYS A 477 21.64 -29.93 0.19
C LYS A 477 21.47 -30.13 -1.32
N GLN A 478 20.25 -30.23 -1.83
CA GLN A 478 19.97 -30.51 -3.25
C GLN A 478 19.13 -29.41 -3.92
N LEU A 479 18.79 -28.34 -3.19
CA LEU A 479 18.07 -27.17 -3.72
C LEU A 479 19.00 -26.09 -4.32
N ASP A 480 20.30 -26.35 -4.36
CA ASP A 480 21.31 -25.48 -4.98
C ASP A 480 21.56 -25.77 -6.47
N ALA A 481 20.69 -26.53 -7.14
CA ALA A 481 20.82 -26.75 -8.57
C ALA A 481 19.70 -26.01 -9.32
N ALA A 482 20.08 -24.90 -9.97
CA ALA A 482 19.23 -24.16 -10.89
C ALA A 482 18.56 -25.07 -11.93
N PRO A 483 17.28 -24.87 -12.27
CA PRO A 483 16.61 -25.66 -13.30
C PRO A 483 17.29 -25.43 -14.65
N ALA A 484 17.66 -26.53 -15.31
CA ALA A 484 18.26 -26.50 -16.65
C ALA A 484 17.26 -25.88 -17.64
N ALA A 485 17.69 -24.83 -18.32
CA ALA A 485 16.92 -24.09 -19.31
C ALA A 485 16.30 -25.02 -20.38
N VAL A 486 14.98 -25.00 -20.48
CA VAL A 486 14.23 -25.61 -21.58
C VAL A 486 14.37 -24.69 -22.80
N LYS A 487 15.08 -25.13 -23.81
CA LYS A 487 15.25 -24.39 -25.06
C LYS A 487 13.95 -24.35 -25.85
N SER A 488 13.21 -23.26 -25.81
CA SER A 488 12.19 -22.96 -26.79
C SER A 488 12.80 -22.14 -27.92
N LYS A 489 12.69 -22.64 -29.14
CA LYS A 489 13.20 -22.03 -30.36
C LYS A 489 12.09 -21.15 -30.96
N GLY A 490 11.90 -19.97 -30.40
CA GLY A 490 11.05 -18.90 -30.94
C GLY A 490 11.91 -17.71 -31.36
N ALA A 491 11.45 -16.87 -32.27
CA ALA A 491 12.15 -15.67 -32.74
C ALA A 491 12.57 -14.79 -31.54
N ALA A 492 13.86 -14.43 -31.49
CA ALA A 492 14.44 -13.66 -30.40
C ALA A 492 13.73 -12.29 -30.28
N THR A 493 12.93 -12.15 -29.24
CA THR A 493 12.43 -10.84 -28.78
C THR A 493 13.53 -10.19 -27.95
N CYS A 494 13.68 -8.84 -28.03
CA CYS A 494 14.64 -8.12 -27.18
C CYS A 494 14.26 -8.22 -25.70
N PRO A 495 15.21 -8.02 -24.77
CA PRO A 495 14.94 -7.98 -23.32
C PRO A 495 13.76 -7.08 -22.96
N ASP A 496 12.84 -7.61 -22.16
CA ASP A 496 11.62 -6.94 -21.75
C ASP A 496 11.51 -6.90 -20.21
N PHE A 497 11.59 -5.70 -19.63
CA PHE A 497 11.46 -5.47 -18.18
C PHE A 497 10.04 -5.75 -17.65
N ASN A 498 9.04 -5.93 -18.52
CA ASN A 498 7.69 -6.32 -18.09
C ASN A 498 7.58 -7.83 -17.81
N LEU A 499 8.56 -8.61 -18.22
CA LEU A 499 8.60 -10.04 -17.92
C LEU A 499 9.01 -10.27 -16.46
N ALA A 500 8.61 -11.42 -15.92
CA ALA A 500 8.93 -11.80 -14.55
C ALA A 500 10.40 -12.18 -14.42
N GLY A 501 11.07 -11.65 -13.39
CA GLY A 501 12.39 -12.04 -12.92
C GLY A 501 12.32 -12.52 -11.47
N ARG A 502 13.43 -12.99 -10.90
CA ARG A 502 13.51 -13.32 -9.48
C ARG A 502 13.46 -12.03 -8.65
N ASP A 503 12.40 -11.86 -7.86
CA ASP A 503 12.26 -10.69 -6.99
C ASP A 503 13.26 -10.72 -5.84
N LEU A 504 13.94 -9.58 -5.63
CA LEU A 504 14.85 -9.30 -4.53
C LEU A 504 14.33 -8.06 -3.80
N PHE A 505 14.19 -8.12 -2.48
CA PHE A 505 13.71 -7.00 -1.66
C PHE A 505 14.81 -6.61 -0.69
N TYR A 506 15.48 -5.48 -0.92
CA TYR A 506 16.57 -5.00 -0.09
C TYR A 506 16.49 -3.50 0.12
N SER A 507 16.76 -3.07 1.35
CA SER A 507 17.01 -1.67 1.64
C SER A 507 18.46 -1.30 1.38
N SER A 508 18.73 0.00 1.30
CA SER A 508 20.12 0.52 1.22
C SER A 508 20.96 0.09 2.42
N ASP A 509 20.36 -0.10 3.60
CA ASP A 509 21.09 -0.55 4.79
C ASP A 509 21.35 -2.06 4.75
N ASP A 510 20.44 -2.87 4.21
CA ASP A 510 20.67 -4.30 4.03
C ASP A 510 21.82 -4.57 3.07
N LEU A 511 21.91 -3.79 1.98
CA LEU A 511 22.97 -3.89 0.98
C LEU A 511 24.29 -3.21 1.42
N TYR A 512 24.33 -2.55 2.58
CA TYR A 512 25.62 -2.10 3.16
C TYR A 512 26.53 -3.28 3.51
N SER A 513 25.94 -4.47 3.66
CA SER A 513 26.63 -5.76 3.65
C SER A 513 26.36 -6.43 2.32
N PRO A 514 27.38 -6.79 1.51
CA PRO A 514 27.17 -7.38 0.19
C PRO A 514 26.26 -8.60 0.21
N GLN A 515 25.28 -8.66 -0.69
CA GLN A 515 24.38 -9.81 -0.89
C GLN A 515 24.71 -10.46 -2.23
N SER A 516 24.89 -11.78 -2.25
CA SER A 516 25.33 -12.53 -3.42
C SER A 516 24.32 -13.61 -3.81
N PHE A 517 24.10 -13.75 -5.12
CA PHE A 517 23.10 -14.65 -5.71
C PHE A 517 23.74 -15.44 -6.86
N GLU A 518 23.59 -16.75 -6.82
CA GLU A 518 23.99 -17.62 -7.92
C GLU A 518 23.03 -17.45 -9.11
N VAL A 519 23.61 -17.41 -10.31
CA VAL A 519 22.89 -17.25 -11.58
C VAL A 519 23.66 -17.91 -12.72
N VAL A 520 22.93 -18.32 -13.76
CA VAL A 520 23.55 -18.80 -15.01
C VAL A 520 23.57 -17.63 -15.99
N ALA A 521 24.75 -17.05 -16.21
CA ALA A 521 24.93 -15.94 -17.15
C ALA A 521 24.72 -16.40 -18.60
N GLY A 522 24.12 -15.51 -19.42
CA GLY A 522 23.89 -15.74 -20.84
C GLY A 522 22.43 -16.00 -21.20
N GLY A 523 22.14 -16.12 -22.47
CA GLY A 523 20.77 -16.34 -22.97
C GLY A 523 20.71 -16.41 -24.50
N PRO A 524 19.50 -16.57 -25.07
CA PRO A 524 19.31 -16.69 -26.51
C PRO A 524 19.21 -15.34 -27.23
N VAL A 525 19.09 -14.23 -26.52
CA VAL A 525 18.84 -12.91 -27.10
C VAL A 525 20.17 -12.20 -27.36
N ASP A 526 20.45 -11.89 -28.61
CA ASP A 526 21.60 -11.11 -29.05
C ASP A 526 21.29 -9.61 -28.94
N LEU A 527 21.90 -8.92 -27.98
CA LEU A 527 21.74 -7.47 -27.76
C LEU A 527 22.14 -6.63 -28.97
N GLY A 528 23.07 -7.13 -29.79
CA GLY A 528 23.47 -6.44 -31.02
C GLY A 528 22.37 -6.34 -32.06
N LEU A 529 21.29 -7.11 -31.93
CA LEU A 529 20.10 -7.03 -32.78
C LEU A 529 19.01 -6.10 -32.21
N CYS A 530 19.17 -5.59 -30.98
CA CYS A 530 18.23 -4.76 -30.27
C CYS A 530 18.63 -3.29 -30.35
N SER A 531 18.22 -2.58 -31.38
CA SER A 531 18.70 -1.22 -31.72
C SER A 531 18.44 -0.14 -30.64
N GLU A 532 17.52 -0.39 -29.69
CA GLU A 532 17.16 0.54 -28.63
C GLU A 532 17.87 0.25 -27.30
N LEU A 533 18.64 -0.84 -27.23
CA LEU A 533 19.38 -1.23 -26.02
C LEU A 533 20.88 -0.95 -26.18
N PRO A 534 21.58 -0.61 -25.08
CA PRO A 534 23.02 -0.42 -25.12
C PRO A 534 23.77 -1.75 -25.09
N GLY A 535 24.98 -1.76 -25.62
CA GLY A 535 25.94 -2.83 -25.47
C GLY A 535 25.84 -3.97 -26.48
N GLN A 536 26.54 -5.05 -26.18
CA GLN A 536 26.62 -6.28 -26.97
C GLN A 536 26.62 -7.48 -26.01
N GLY A 537 26.31 -8.65 -26.50
CA GLY A 537 26.32 -9.91 -25.76
C GLY A 537 24.97 -10.62 -25.79
N TYR A 538 24.84 -11.64 -24.99
CA TYR A 538 23.70 -12.55 -25.00
C TYR A 538 23.08 -12.61 -23.61
N VAL A 539 21.75 -12.37 -23.52
CA VAL A 539 20.98 -12.36 -22.28
C VAL A 539 19.67 -13.14 -22.47
N MET A 540 18.95 -13.36 -21.38
CA MET A 540 17.56 -13.84 -21.46
C MET A 540 16.64 -12.71 -21.95
N ASP A 541 15.45 -13.06 -22.43
CA ASP A 541 14.37 -12.11 -22.73
C ASP A 541 13.76 -11.51 -21.45
N ALA A 542 13.62 -12.31 -20.40
CA ALA A 542 13.20 -11.87 -19.07
C ALA A 542 14.41 -11.45 -18.20
N PRO A 543 14.26 -10.52 -17.24
CA PRO A 543 15.30 -10.20 -16.28
C PRO A 543 15.61 -11.41 -15.37
N ASP A 544 16.87 -11.63 -15.06
CA ASP A 544 17.27 -12.67 -14.10
C ASP A 544 16.81 -12.27 -12.69
N PHE A 545 16.89 -10.96 -12.36
CA PHE A 545 16.48 -10.44 -11.07
C PHE A 545 15.73 -9.11 -11.22
N LYS A 546 14.77 -8.90 -10.31
CA LYS A 546 14.06 -7.62 -10.10
C LYS A 546 14.36 -7.14 -8.69
N LEU A 547 15.27 -6.19 -8.54
CA LEU A 547 15.61 -5.61 -7.25
C LEU A 547 14.61 -4.52 -6.88
N ASN A 548 13.77 -4.80 -5.87
CA ASN A 548 12.93 -3.81 -5.20
C ASN A 548 13.78 -3.09 -4.15
N PHE A 549 14.43 -2.00 -4.55
CA PHE A 549 15.37 -1.24 -3.73
C PHE A 549 14.65 -0.15 -2.93
N SER A 550 14.92 -0.05 -1.63
CA SER A 550 14.24 0.88 -0.73
C SER A 550 15.20 1.50 0.30
N GLY A 551 14.71 2.48 1.07
CA GLY A 551 15.41 3.04 2.24
C GLY A 551 16.71 3.79 1.93
N ASN A 552 16.93 4.30 0.71
CA ASN A 552 18.15 5.02 0.35
C ASN A 552 18.06 6.53 0.61
N SER A 553 17.66 6.92 1.81
CA SER A 553 17.60 8.33 2.22
C SER A 553 18.99 9.00 2.32
N ALA A 554 20.03 8.19 2.56
CA ALA A 554 21.42 8.65 2.58
C ALA A 554 21.99 8.90 1.18
N ALA A 555 21.23 8.67 0.11
CA ALA A 555 21.65 8.76 -1.28
C ALA A 555 22.94 7.95 -1.55
N ARG A 556 23.04 6.76 -0.96
CA ARG A 556 24.15 5.84 -1.17
C ARG A 556 24.23 5.39 -2.61
N GLU A 557 25.42 5.10 -3.03
CA GLU A 557 25.72 4.48 -4.31
C GLU A 557 25.33 3.00 -4.29
N LEU A 558 24.66 2.51 -5.35
CA LEU A 558 24.37 1.09 -5.55
C LEU A 558 25.35 0.52 -6.57
N GLU A 559 26.07 -0.51 -6.19
CA GLU A 559 26.93 -1.29 -7.05
C GLU A 559 26.30 -2.67 -7.31
N ILE A 560 26.25 -3.04 -8.58
CA ILE A 560 25.80 -4.33 -9.08
C ILE A 560 26.97 -4.93 -9.84
N ARG A 561 27.51 -6.08 -9.39
CA ARG A 561 28.68 -6.71 -10.00
C ARG A 561 28.50 -8.20 -10.17
N VAL A 562 29.17 -8.75 -11.17
CA VAL A 562 29.21 -10.18 -11.47
C VAL A 562 30.62 -10.70 -11.23
N ASP A 563 30.72 -11.89 -10.68
CA ASP A 563 31.92 -12.72 -10.63
C ASP A 563 31.65 -14.04 -11.36
N SER A 564 32.42 -14.36 -12.40
CA SER A 564 32.14 -15.53 -13.25
C SER A 564 33.43 -16.20 -13.76
N ASN A 565 33.27 -17.37 -14.41
CA ASN A 565 34.36 -18.07 -15.11
C ASN A 565 34.39 -17.75 -16.62
N CYS A 566 33.57 -16.83 -17.09
CA CYS A 566 33.44 -16.46 -18.50
C CYS A 566 33.51 -14.93 -18.66
N ASP A 567 33.37 -14.45 -19.88
CA ASP A 567 33.26 -13.03 -20.22
C ASP A 567 31.80 -12.62 -20.00
N SER A 568 31.52 -12.03 -18.80
CA SER A 568 30.16 -11.70 -18.37
C SER A 568 29.75 -10.29 -18.77
N ILE A 569 28.46 -10.09 -19.00
CA ILE A 569 27.87 -8.77 -19.20
C ILE A 569 26.76 -8.50 -18.17
N LEU A 570 26.55 -7.24 -17.86
CA LEU A 570 25.37 -6.75 -17.13
C LEU A 570 24.55 -5.84 -18.04
N LEU A 571 23.25 -6.10 -18.09
CA LEU A 571 22.27 -5.18 -18.62
C LEU A 571 21.30 -4.83 -17.48
N LEU A 572 21.02 -3.54 -17.30
CA LEU A 572 20.17 -3.03 -16.21
C LEU A 572 19.19 -2.03 -16.77
N ASN A 573 17.92 -2.16 -16.39
CA ASN A 573 16.91 -1.11 -16.55
C ASN A 573 16.65 -0.48 -15.18
N ASP A 574 16.91 0.82 -15.02
CA ASP A 574 16.77 1.50 -13.74
C ASP A 574 15.35 2.05 -13.49
N THR A 575 15.11 2.57 -12.31
CA THR A 575 13.80 3.10 -11.87
C THR A 575 13.25 4.24 -12.73
N SER A 576 14.08 4.85 -13.58
CA SER A 576 13.68 5.90 -14.54
C SER A 576 13.40 5.34 -15.93
N GLY A 577 13.58 4.04 -16.15
CA GLY A 577 13.52 3.39 -17.46
C GLY A 577 14.80 3.56 -18.29
N THR A 578 15.91 4.03 -17.69
CA THR A 578 17.18 4.17 -18.39
C THR A 578 17.90 2.83 -18.42
N TRP A 579 18.44 2.47 -19.57
CA TRP A 579 19.23 1.27 -19.77
C TRP A 579 20.73 1.53 -19.56
N HIS A 580 21.36 0.63 -18.82
CA HIS A 580 22.80 0.62 -18.55
C HIS A 580 23.36 -0.74 -18.99
N HIS A 581 24.61 -0.73 -19.48
CA HIS A 581 25.32 -1.93 -19.89
C HIS A 581 26.79 -1.83 -19.47
N ASP A 582 27.36 -2.93 -19.09
CA ASP A 582 28.79 -3.08 -18.78
C ASP A 582 29.24 -4.51 -19.06
N ASP A 583 30.53 -4.66 -19.44
CA ASP A 583 31.14 -5.96 -19.75
C ASP A 583 32.47 -6.22 -18.99
N ASP A 584 33.25 -5.20 -18.62
CA ASP A 584 34.61 -5.41 -18.10
C ASP A 584 34.96 -4.64 -16.81
N SER A 585 34.02 -3.89 -16.20
CA SER A 585 34.36 -2.96 -15.12
C SER A 585 34.61 -3.59 -13.74
N ASN A 586 34.34 -4.91 -13.56
CA ASN A 586 34.60 -5.62 -12.30
C ASN A 586 36.00 -6.28 -12.24
N GLY A 587 36.87 -6.01 -13.19
CA GLY A 587 38.18 -6.61 -13.34
C GLY A 587 38.12 -7.93 -14.15
N SER A 588 39.23 -8.27 -14.79
CA SER A 588 39.33 -9.34 -15.80
C SER A 588 38.27 -9.20 -16.91
N LEU A 589 37.27 -10.06 -16.97
CA LEU A 589 36.21 -10.12 -17.98
C LEU A 589 34.83 -10.12 -17.31
N ASP A 590 34.72 -9.50 -16.14
CA ASP A 590 33.48 -9.45 -15.37
C ASP A 590 32.88 -8.04 -15.35
N ALA A 591 31.56 -7.98 -15.42
CA ALA A 591 30.78 -6.76 -15.51
C ALA A 591 30.45 -6.13 -14.15
N LYS A 592 30.34 -4.79 -14.13
CA LYS A 592 29.92 -4.04 -12.97
C LYS A 592 29.25 -2.72 -13.34
N ILE A 593 28.07 -2.48 -12.82
CA ILE A 593 27.35 -1.21 -12.95
C ILE A 593 27.32 -0.52 -11.58
N ARG A 594 27.64 0.78 -11.58
CA ARG A 594 27.62 1.64 -10.40
C ARG A 594 26.68 2.81 -10.62
N LEU A 595 25.72 2.97 -9.72
CA LEU A 595 24.74 4.06 -9.72
C LEU A 595 25.05 5.02 -8.57
N PRO A 596 25.68 6.18 -8.83
CA PRO A 596 26.17 7.08 -7.77
C PRO A 596 25.09 7.68 -6.87
N LYS A 597 23.85 7.66 -7.32
CA LYS A 597 22.65 8.12 -6.58
C LYS A 597 21.50 7.18 -6.92
N ALA A 598 21.52 6.00 -6.34
CA ALA A 598 20.45 5.06 -6.55
C ALA A 598 19.14 5.57 -5.93
N VAL A 599 18.06 5.54 -6.70
CA VAL A 599 16.73 5.97 -6.29
C VAL A 599 15.94 4.74 -5.84
N ASN A 600 15.07 4.88 -4.83
CA ASN A 600 14.17 3.81 -4.43
C ASN A 600 13.26 3.42 -5.59
N GLY A 601 13.03 2.11 -5.78
CA GLY A 601 12.21 1.58 -6.85
C GLY A 601 12.72 0.25 -7.39
N VAL A 602 12.20 -0.18 -8.54
CA VAL A 602 12.53 -1.47 -9.15
C VAL A 602 13.68 -1.29 -10.14
N TYR A 603 14.67 -2.17 -10.04
CA TYR A 603 15.78 -2.32 -10.98
C TYR A 603 15.71 -3.71 -11.60
N ASP A 604 15.60 -3.78 -12.93
CA ASP A 604 15.58 -5.04 -13.66
C ASP A 604 16.98 -5.37 -14.13
N ILE A 605 17.47 -6.57 -13.78
CA ILE A 605 18.86 -6.97 -13.93
C ILE A 605 18.96 -8.23 -14.79
N TRP A 606 19.74 -8.19 -15.87
CA TRP A 606 20.11 -9.33 -16.69
C TRP A 606 21.61 -9.59 -16.53
N VAL A 607 21.94 -10.86 -16.29
CA VAL A 607 23.33 -11.35 -16.25
C VAL A 607 23.59 -12.16 -17.51
N GLY A 608 24.38 -11.60 -18.40
CA GLY A 608 24.65 -12.19 -19.71
C GLY A 608 26.09 -12.60 -19.91
N THR A 609 26.39 -13.02 -21.12
CA THR A 609 27.75 -13.37 -21.59
C THR A 609 28.05 -12.66 -22.91
N LEU A 610 29.30 -12.33 -23.16
CA LEU A 610 29.71 -11.70 -24.43
C LEU A 610 29.57 -12.70 -25.60
N THR A 611 29.59 -14.00 -25.33
CA THR A 611 29.47 -15.07 -26.33
C THR A 611 28.16 -15.83 -26.20
N THR A 612 27.86 -16.73 -27.12
CA THR A 612 26.65 -17.58 -27.10
C THR A 612 26.67 -18.69 -26.04
N ASP A 613 27.79 -18.88 -25.35
CA ASP A 613 27.93 -19.89 -24.31
C ASP A 613 27.41 -19.35 -22.97
N THR A 614 26.78 -20.21 -22.18
CA THR A 614 26.34 -19.86 -20.81
C THR A 614 27.38 -20.31 -19.79
N CYS A 615 27.48 -19.63 -18.65
CA CYS A 615 28.33 -20.04 -17.55
C CYS A 615 27.72 -19.74 -16.18
N ASP A 616 28.19 -20.45 -15.15
CA ASP A 616 27.85 -20.16 -13.78
C ASP A 616 28.48 -18.82 -13.34
N ALA A 617 27.67 -17.97 -12.73
CA ALA A 617 28.08 -16.65 -12.26
C ALA A 617 27.45 -16.34 -10.89
N THR A 618 28.02 -15.36 -10.21
CA THR A 618 27.53 -14.84 -8.94
C THR A 618 27.26 -13.34 -9.10
N LEU A 619 25.99 -12.93 -8.97
CA LEU A 619 25.60 -11.53 -8.90
C LEU A 619 25.79 -11.03 -7.46
N THR A 620 26.44 -9.91 -7.24
CA THR A 620 26.55 -9.27 -5.93
C THR A 620 26.00 -7.85 -5.98
N LEU A 621 25.16 -7.51 -4.99
CA LEU A 621 24.56 -6.20 -4.76
C LEU A 621 25.17 -5.59 -3.49
N GLU A 622 25.56 -4.32 -3.55
CA GLU A 622 26.19 -3.61 -2.43
C GLU A 622 25.93 -2.11 -2.50
N THR A 623 25.78 -1.45 -1.34
CA THR A 623 25.68 0.02 -1.24
C THR A 623 26.85 0.60 -0.45
N PHE A 624 27.25 1.86 -0.80
CA PHE A 624 28.39 2.55 -0.18
C PHE A 624 28.02 3.93 0.37
#